data_5f63190d570de4190f8851820c67d98a
#
_entry.id   5f63190d570de4190f8851820c67d98a
#
_cell.length_a   1.000
_cell.length_b   1.000
_cell.length_c   1.000
_cell.angle_alpha   90.00
_cell.angle_beta   90.00
_cell.angle_gamma   90.00
#
_symmetry.space_group_name_H-M   'P 1'
#
loop_
_entity.id
_entity.type
_entity.pdbx_description
1 polymer ?
#
loop_
_entity_poly.entity_id
_entity_poly.type
_entity_poly.pdbx_seq_one_letter_code
_entity_poly.pdbx_strand_id
1 'polypeptide(L)'
;QHWSTWLHDAVRKCAEYEMMVDIHDEYRPTGFSRTYPNLLTQEGIHGNEQVPNADHNTMLPFTRFTIGAGDYTPGYTRKDLQTTFAHRLALPVIYYSPAQFLFWNEKLTDEHKRPELDFWKNIPTVWQDTKFLLGEIGEYAVVARRSGTTWYVGGITNTNARCLQLDCSFLSSDKKYIATIYTDDVEVPGKIKITTRKITLKTKLSFMLQRS
;
A
#
# COMPACT_ATOMS: atom_id res chain seq x y z
N GLN A 1 29.80 5.57 6.67
CA GLN A 1 29.77 5.53 8.15
C GLN A 1 29.34 6.88 8.74
N HIS A 2 29.94 8.01 8.33
CA HIS A 2 29.58 9.35 8.83
C HIS A 2 28.12 9.75 8.53
N TRP A 3 27.60 9.42 7.34
CA TRP A 3 26.25 9.76 6.95
C TRP A 3 25.17 9.10 7.83
N SER A 4 25.30 7.79 8.09
CA SER A 4 24.36 7.08 8.96
C SER A 4 24.39 7.59 10.39
N THR A 5 25.58 7.94 10.92
CA THR A 5 25.71 8.54 12.24
C THR A 5 24.98 9.87 12.31
N TRP A 6 25.18 10.74 11.31
CA TRP A 6 24.48 12.03 11.23
C TRP A 6 22.95 11.88 11.21
N LEU A 7 22.43 10.95 10.40
CA LEU A 7 21.00 10.68 10.36
C LEU A 7 20.46 10.19 11.71
N HIS A 8 21.19 9.30 12.41
CA HIS A 8 20.79 8.85 13.74
C HIS A 8 20.82 9.99 14.77
N ASP A 9 21.80 10.88 14.69
CA ASP A 9 21.87 12.05 15.58
C ASP A 9 20.72 13.03 15.29
N ALA A 10 20.37 13.22 14.03
CA ALA A 10 19.22 14.03 13.64
C ALA A 10 17.91 13.44 14.21
N VAL A 11 17.68 12.13 14.10
CA VAL A 11 16.50 11.47 14.67
C VAL A 11 16.44 11.61 16.20
N ARG A 12 17.59 11.44 16.89
CA ARG A 12 17.70 11.65 18.35
C ARG A 12 17.33 13.09 18.72
N LYS A 13 17.86 14.03 17.95
CA LYS A 13 17.57 15.45 18.19
C LYS A 13 16.10 15.78 17.97
N CYS A 14 15.48 15.24 16.92
CA CYS A 14 14.05 15.37 16.69
C CYS A 14 13.22 14.80 17.86
N ALA A 15 13.65 13.68 18.44
CA ALA A 15 12.96 13.10 19.60
C ALA A 15 12.97 14.04 20.82
N GLU A 16 14.06 14.78 21.07
CA GLU A 16 14.14 15.78 22.14
C GLU A 16 13.12 16.91 21.99
N TYR A 17 12.66 17.17 20.76
CA TYR A 17 11.67 18.19 20.42
C TYR A 17 10.29 17.59 20.10
N GLU A 18 10.04 16.31 20.42
CA GLU A 18 8.80 15.60 20.16
C GLU A 18 8.39 15.60 18.68
N MET A 19 9.37 15.61 17.78
CA MET A 19 9.15 15.62 16.33
C MET A 19 9.21 14.20 15.76
N MET A 20 8.24 13.89 14.90
CA MET A 20 8.24 12.69 14.08
C MET A 20 9.13 12.87 12.85
N VAL A 21 9.74 11.78 12.39
CA VAL A 21 10.72 11.79 11.31
C VAL A 21 10.33 10.77 10.24
N ASP A 22 10.42 11.18 8.99
CA ASP A 22 10.53 10.34 7.81
C ASP A 22 11.86 10.66 7.13
N ILE A 23 12.65 9.63 6.81
CA ILE A 23 13.93 9.78 6.12
C ILE A 23 13.75 9.38 4.67
N HIS A 24 13.96 10.29 3.74
CA HIS A 24 13.98 10.00 2.31
C HIS A 24 15.40 9.66 1.80
N ASP A 25 15.49 9.33 0.53
CA ASP A 25 16.68 8.87 -0.21
C ASP A 25 17.16 7.45 0.18
N GLU A 26 18.45 7.23 0.19
CA GLU A 26 19.07 5.88 0.23
C GLU A 26 19.15 5.24 1.64
N TYR A 27 18.59 5.85 2.66
CA TYR A 27 18.69 5.30 4.01
C TYR A 27 17.90 4.00 4.15
N ARG A 28 18.58 2.92 4.46
CA ARG A 28 17.98 1.59 4.63
C ARG A 28 17.58 1.33 6.09
N PRO A 29 16.48 0.62 6.34
CA PRO A 29 16.09 0.25 7.70
C PRO A 29 17.18 -0.55 8.42
N THR A 30 17.56 -0.08 9.61
CA THR A 30 18.57 -0.72 10.47
C THR A 30 17.98 -1.25 11.78
N GLY A 31 16.66 -1.12 11.96
CA GLY A 31 15.99 -1.37 13.22
C GLY A 31 16.07 -0.19 14.21
N PHE A 32 16.66 0.94 13.82
CA PHE A 32 16.82 2.11 14.67
C PHE A 32 15.49 2.68 15.17
N SER A 33 14.43 2.58 14.37
CA SER A 33 13.07 2.96 14.75
C SER A 33 12.50 2.19 15.95
N ARG A 34 13.06 1.02 16.29
CA ARG A 34 12.67 0.28 17.51
C ARG A 34 13.19 0.94 18.78
N THR A 35 14.31 1.66 18.70
CA THR A 35 14.87 2.43 19.79
C THR A 35 14.34 3.85 19.82
N TYR A 36 14.15 4.44 18.64
CA TYR A 36 13.63 5.79 18.44
C TYR A 36 12.35 5.75 17.62
N PRO A 37 11.19 5.52 18.26
CA PRO A 37 9.90 5.33 17.57
C PRO A 37 9.36 6.60 16.91
N ASN A 38 9.96 7.76 17.16
CA ASN A 38 9.70 8.98 16.40
C ASN A 38 10.18 8.89 14.94
N LEU A 39 11.10 7.97 14.60
CA LEU A 39 11.38 7.58 13.23
C LEU A 39 10.25 6.66 12.74
N LEU A 40 9.22 7.25 12.14
CA LEU A 40 8.02 6.54 11.72
C LEU A 40 8.28 5.64 10.52
N THR A 41 8.97 6.16 9.52
CA THR A 41 9.18 5.50 8.25
C THR A 41 10.45 6.03 7.58
N GLN A 42 10.82 5.39 6.49
CA GLN A 42 11.97 5.81 5.69
C GLN A 42 11.82 5.29 4.27
N GLU A 43 12.25 6.04 3.30
CA GLU A 43 12.19 5.63 1.91
C GLU A 43 13.06 4.38 1.69
N GLY A 44 14.32 4.49 1.39
CA GLY A 44 15.21 3.36 1.13
C GLY A 44 14.60 2.34 0.17
N ILE A 45 13.83 2.80 -0.79
CA ILE A 45 13.05 2.05 -1.77
C ILE A 45 13.19 2.75 -3.11
N HIS A 46 13.18 1.99 -4.20
CA HIS A 46 12.93 2.54 -5.52
C HIS A 46 11.42 2.84 -5.63
N GLY A 47 11.04 4.04 -5.17
CA GLY A 47 9.66 4.45 -4.97
C GLY A 47 8.99 4.95 -6.25
N ASN A 48 7.76 5.45 -6.11
CA ASN A 48 6.95 5.83 -7.26
C ASN A 48 7.49 7.02 -8.05
N GLU A 49 8.36 7.82 -7.45
CA GLU A 49 9.06 8.93 -8.12
C GLU A 49 9.95 8.44 -9.26
N GLN A 50 10.57 7.27 -9.11
CA GLN A 50 11.45 6.64 -10.09
C GLN A 50 10.69 5.77 -11.10
N VAL A 51 9.35 5.79 -11.07
CA VAL A 51 8.48 5.09 -12.04
C VAL A 51 8.78 3.58 -12.14
N PRO A 52 8.83 2.83 -11.03
CA PRO A 52 9.06 1.39 -11.09
C PRO A 52 7.90 0.66 -11.77
N ASN A 53 8.21 -0.47 -12.40
CA ASN A 53 7.22 -1.34 -12.98
C ASN A 53 6.54 -2.25 -11.93
N ALA A 54 5.53 -3.00 -12.35
CA ALA A 54 4.80 -3.91 -11.48
C ALA A 54 5.63 -5.10 -11.00
N ASP A 55 6.63 -5.55 -11.76
CA ASP A 55 7.52 -6.64 -11.35
C ASP A 55 8.33 -6.23 -10.11
N HIS A 56 8.85 -4.99 -10.09
CA HIS A 56 9.49 -4.44 -8.91
C HIS A 56 8.51 -4.36 -7.72
N ASN A 57 7.30 -3.87 -7.96
CA ASN A 57 6.31 -3.69 -6.91
C ASN A 57 5.92 -5.00 -6.22
N THR A 58 5.85 -6.11 -6.96
CA THR A 58 5.50 -7.43 -6.41
C THR A 58 6.64 -8.10 -5.65
N MET A 59 7.87 -7.60 -5.75
CA MET A 59 8.99 -8.04 -4.94
C MET A 59 9.03 -7.39 -3.55
N LEU A 60 8.63 -6.13 -3.44
CA LEU A 60 8.79 -5.33 -2.24
C LEU A 60 8.10 -5.90 -0.98
N PRO A 61 6.87 -6.46 -1.04
CA PRO A 61 6.21 -7.04 0.13
C PRO A 61 7.00 -8.18 0.78
N PHE A 62 7.80 -8.91 -0.02
CA PHE A 62 8.57 -10.08 0.40
C PHE A 62 10.04 -9.76 0.72
N THR A 63 10.47 -8.55 0.44
CA THR A 63 11.87 -8.11 0.62
C THR A 63 11.94 -6.88 1.52
N ARG A 64 11.77 -5.68 0.96
CA ARG A 64 11.95 -4.40 1.66
C ARG A 64 11.01 -4.26 2.87
N PHE A 65 9.74 -4.66 2.74
CA PHE A 65 8.74 -4.49 3.80
C PHE A 65 8.82 -5.56 4.89
N THR A 66 9.68 -6.56 4.76
CA THR A 66 9.97 -7.52 5.84
C THR A 66 10.89 -6.96 6.92
N ILE A 67 11.64 -5.90 6.62
CA ILE A 67 12.66 -5.32 7.51
C ILE A 67 12.21 -4.01 8.19
N GLY A 68 11.05 -3.48 7.83
CA GLY A 68 10.48 -2.30 8.48
C GLY A 68 9.55 -1.49 7.57
N ALA A 69 8.99 -0.44 8.16
CA ALA A 69 8.15 0.51 7.47
C ALA A 69 8.89 1.19 6.31
N GLY A 70 8.16 1.58 5.28
CA GLY A 70 8.74 2.27 4.14
C GLY A 70 7.77 3.25 3.48
N ASP A 71 8.25 4.45 3.18
CA ASP A 71 7.53 5.39 2.36
C ASP A 71 7.84 5.15 0.88
N TYR A 72 6.86 4.62 0.17
CA TYR A 72 6.97 4.32 -1.26
C TYR A 72 6.62 5.51 -2.13
N THR A 73 6.17 6.62 -1.54
CA THR A 73 5.65 7.79 -2.25
C THR A 73 4.59 7.44 -3.31
N PRO A 74 3.47 6.76 -2.94
CA PRO A 74 2.49 6.33 -3.93
C PRO A 74 1.95 7.49 -4.76
N GLY A 75 2.00 7.37 -6.08
CA GLY A 75 1.36 8.30 -7.02
C GLY A 75 0.09 7.70 -7.60
N TYR A 76 -0.83 8.54 -8.07
CA TYR A 76 -2.09 8.05 -8.63
C TYR A 76 -2.27 8.40 -10.11
N THR A 77 -2.25 9.66 -10.46
CA THR A 77 -2.64 10.16 -11.79
C THR A 77 -1.46 10.54 -12.69
N ARG A 78 -0.25 10.51 -12.17
CA ARG A 78 0.97 10.78 -12.95
C ARG A 78 1.03 9.90 -14.20
N LYS A 79 1.19 10.53 -15.38
CA LYS A 79 1.00 9.89 -16.69
C LYS A 79 2.05 8.85 -17.06
N ASP A 80 3.26 8.97 -16.53
CA ASP A 80 4.38 8.06 -16.80
C ASP A 80 4.40 6.81 -15.91
N LEU A 81 3.47 6.70 -14.95
CA LEU A 81 3.37 5.51 -14.10
C LEU A 81 2.96 4.28 -14.92
N GLN A 82 3.74 3.20 -14.76
CA GLN A 82 3.60 1.97 -15.53
C GLN A 82 2.56 0.99 -14.98
N THR A 83 1.88 1.34 -13.89
CA THR A 83 0.92 0.48 -13.21
C THR A 83 -0.52 0.94 -13.43
N THR A 84 -1.48 0.05 -13.25
CA THR A 84 -2.91 0.38 -13.36
C THR A 84 -3.40 1.21 -12.17
N PHE A 85 -4.59 1.83 -12.30
CA PHE A 85 -5.16 2.61 -11.20
C PHE A 85 -5.55 1.75 -10.00
N ALA A 86 -6.09 0.54 -10.22
CA ALA A 86 -6.41 -0.39 -9.12
C ALA A 86 -5.13 -0.87 -8.41
N HIS A 87 -4.06 -1.12 -9.14
CA HIS A 87 -2.75 -1.44 -8.57
C HIS A 87 -2.29 -0.34 -7.61
N ARG A 88 -2.32 0.94 -8.06
CA ARG A 88 -1.92 2.09 -7.25
C ARG A 88 -2.77 2.26 -6.00
N LEU A 89 -4.10 2.08 -6.13
CA LEU A 89 -5.01 2.12 -4.97
C LEU A 89 -4.65 1.08 -3.91
N ALA A 90 -4.18 -0.09 -4.31
CA ALA A 90 -3.85 -1.19 -3.39
C ALA A 90 -2.55 -0.97 -2.61
N LEU A 91 -1.60 -0.19 -3.14
CA LEU A 91 -0.25 -0.05 -2.57
C LEU A 91 -0.23 0.37 -1.09
N PRO A 92 -1.02 1.36 -0.61
CA PRO A 92 -1.02 1.73 0.80
C PRO A 92 -1.52 0.65 1.76
N VAL A 93 -2.27 -0.34 1.25
CA VAL A 93 -2.66 -1.52 2.04
C VAL A 93 -1.53 -2.55 2.07
N ILE A 94 -0.85 -2.75 0.94
CA ILE A 94 0.19 -3.77 0.79
C ILE A 94 1.47 -3.34 1.48
N TYR A 95 1.88 -2.10 1.27
CA TYR A 95 3.10 -1.54 1.83
C TYR A 95 2.84 -0.96 3.22
N TYR A 96 3.54 -1.49 4.21
CA TYR A 96 3.39 -1.00 5.57
C TYR A 96 4.18 0.29 5.79
N SER A 97 3.46 1.34 6.17
CA SER A 97 4.06 2.55 6.71
C SER A 97 3.07 3.26 7.63
N PRO A 98 3.47 3.72 8.82
CA PRO A 98 2.62 4.55 9.66
C PRO A 98 2.49 5.99 9.15
N ALA A 99 3.34 6.39 8.21
CA ALA A 99 3.25 7.63 7.44
C ALA A 99 3.59 7.33 5.98
N GLN A 100 2.76 7.81 5.05
CA GLN A 100 2.99 7.67 3.62
C GLN A 100 2.70 8.99 2.94
N PHE A 101 3.64 9.47 2.12
CA PHE A 101 3.43 10.66 1.32
C PHE A 101 2.88 10.28 -0.04
N LEU A 102 1.73 10.86 -0.39
CA LEU A 102 1.16 10.74 -1.72
C LEU A 102 1.90 11.68 -2.67
N PHE A 103 2.49 11.12 -3.72
CA PHE A 103 3.17 11.88 -4.75
C PHE A 103 2.15 12.41 -5.75
N TRP A 104 1.71 13.66 -5.56
CA TRP A 104 0.62 14.25 -6.32
C TRP A 104 1.13 15.33 -7.27
N ASN A 105 1.00 15.10 -8.57
CA ASN A 105 1.51 16.02 -9.60
C ASN A 105 0.43 16.88 -10.26
N GLU A 106 -0.84 16.48 -10.17
CA GLU A 106 -1.93 17.17 -10.83
C GLU A 106 -2.55 18.25 -9.93
N LYS A 107 -3.31 19.14 -10.56
CA LYS A 107 -4.12 20.09 -9.82
C LYS A 107 -5.25 19.33 -9.11
N LEU A 108 -5.36 19.50 -7.80
CA LEU A 108 -6.40 18.84 -6.98
C LEU A 108 -7.83 19.17 -7.48
N THR A 109 -8.01 20.31 -8.13
CA THR A 109 -9.30 20.72 -8.72
C THR A 109 -9.79 19.79 -9.84
N ASP A 110 -8.90 19.07 -10.49
CA ASP A 110 -9.25 18.19 -11.61
C ASP A 110 -9.66 16.80 -11.16
N GLU A 111 -9.49 16.49 -9.88
CA GLU A 111 -9.70 15.16 -9.30
C GLU A 111 -11.06 14.95 -8.62
N HIS A 112 -11.92 15.96 -8.59
CA HIS A 112 -13.28 15.86 -8.02
C HIS A 112 -14.17 14.79 -8.68
N LYS A 113 -13.74 14.23 -9.82
CA LYS A 113 -14.48 13.24 -10.59
C LYS A 113 -13.96 11.80 -10.41
N ARG A 114 -13.12 11.56 -9.39
CA ARG A 114 -12.54 10.23 -9.11
C ARG A 114 -13.08 9.66 -7.80
N PRO A 115 -14.23 9.00 -7.82
CA PRO A 115 -14.88 8.49 -6.60
C PRO A 115 -14.04 7.42 -5.90
N GLU A 116 -13.15 6.74 -6.61
CA GLU A 116 -12.23 5.75 -6.05
C GLU A 116 -11.23 6.34 -5.05
N LEU A 117 -10.94 7.63 -5.12
CA LEU A 117 -10.05 8.31 -4.16
C LEU A 117 -10.65 8.38 -2.75
N ASP A 118 -11.94 8.15 -2.59
CA ASP A 118 -12.54 8.00 -1.26
C ASP A 118 -11.95 6.81 -0.50
N PHE A 119 -11.41 5.80 -1.20
CA PHE A 119 -10.66 4.74 -0.56
C PHE A 119 -9.41 5.27 0.16
N TRP A 120 -8.61 6.10 -0.50
CA TRP A 120 -7.40 6.69 0.11
C TRP A 120 -7.71 7.68 1.23
N LYS A 121 -8.78 8.45 1.12
CA LYS A 121 -9.20 9.39 2.19
C LYS A 121 -9.52 8.68 3.50
N ASN A 122 -9.96 7.42 3.42
CA ASN A 122 -10.43 6.64 4.56
C ASN A 122 -9.43 5.55 5.00
N ILE A 123 -8.30 5.39 4.30
CA ILE A 123 -7.32 4.39 4.65
C ILE A 123 -6.58 4.78 5.93
N PRO A 124 -6.53 3.91 6.94
CA PRO A 124 -5.77 4.19 8.16
C PRO A 124 -4.28 3.90 7.95
N THR A 125 -3.46 4.50 8.81
CA THR A 125 -2.01 4.23 8.87
C THR A 125 -1.63 3.30 10.02
N VAL A 126 -2.56 3.05 10.96
CA VAL A 126 -2.36 2.15 12.10
C VAL A 126 -3.25 0.93 11.96
N TRP A 127 -2.66 -0.24 12.06
CA TRP A 127 -3.30 -1.53 11.84
C TRP A 127 -3.24 -2.41 13.09
N GLN A 128 -4.37 -3.00 13.50
CA GLN A 128 -4.43 -3.95 14.61
C GLN A 128 -4.17 -5.39 14.18
N ASP A 129 -4.33 -5.69 12.89
CA ASP A 129 -4.07 -7.03 12.36
C ASP A 129 -3.60 -6.96 10.91
N THR A 130 -2.73 -7.88 10.52
CA THR A 130 -2.23 -8.01 9.16
C THR A 130 -2.14 -9.48 8.77
N LYS A 131 -2.68 -9.82 7.61
CA LYS A 131 -2.64 -11.18 7.06
C LYS A 131 -2.16 -11.16 5.63
N PHE A 132 -1.11 -11.92 5.35
CA PHE A 132 -0.73 -12.27 3.98
C PHE A 132 -1.64 -13.41 3.53
N LEU A 133 -2.54 -13.12 2.59
CA LEU A 133 -3.58 -14.06 2.18
C LEU A 133 -3.12 -14.93 1.01
N LEU A 134 -2.49 -14.32 0.01
CA LEU A 134 -1.97 -14.98 -1.18
C LEU A 134 -0.69 -14.25 -1.62
N GLY A 135 0.25 -14.95 -2.23
CA GLY A 135 1.42 -14.28 -2.81
C GLY A 135 2.51 -15.22 -3.25
N GLU A 136 3.24 -14.73 -4.23
CA GLU A 136 4.46 -15.31 -4.76
C GLU A 136 5.40 -14.16 -5.14
N ILE A 137 6.63 -14.20 -4.64
CA ILE A 137 7.60 -13.13 -4.82
C ILE A 137 7.85 -12.84 -6.31
N GLY A 138 7.77 -11.55 -6.68
CA GLY A 138 7.90 -11.11 -8.07
C GLY A 138 6.70 -11.40 -8.97
N GLU A 139 5.68 -12.08 -8.45
CA GLU A 139 4.50 -12.49 -9.19
C GLU A 139 3.26 -11.71 -8.77
N TYR A 140 2.84 -11.85 -7.52
CA TYR A 140 1.66 -11.18 -6.97
C TYR A 140 1.68 -11.17 -5.45
N ALA A 141 0.90 -10.27 -4.85
CA ALA A 141 0.67 -10.22 -3.42
C ALA A 141 -0.77 -9.80 -3.10
N VAL A 142 -1.38 -10.46 -2.12
CA VAL A 142 -2.69 -10.08 -1.56
C VAL A 142 -2.58 -10.01 -0.06
N VAL A 143 -2.79 -8.82 0.49
CA VAL A 143 -2.64 -8.53 1.91
C VAL A 143 -3.95 -7.98 2.46
N ALA A 144 -4.38 -8.47 3.61
CA ALA A 144 -5.49 -7.91 4.37
C ALA A 144 -4.98 -7.25 5.66
N ARG A 145 -5.48 -6.06 5.95
CA ARG A 145 -5.17 -5.31 7.17
C ARG A 145 -6.46 -4.85 7.85
N ARG A 146 -6.48 -4.88 9.16
CA ARG A 146 -7.66 -4.47 9.94
C ARG A 146 -7.38 -3.21 10.76
N SER A 147 -8.33 -2.28 10.69
CA SER A 147 -8.41 -1.14 11.60
C SER A 147 -9.82 -1.08 12.20
N GLY A 148 -9.91 -1.14 13.52
CA GLY A 148 -11.19 -1.29 14.22
C GLY A 148 -11.93 -2.56 13.76
N THR A 149 -13.12 -2.38 13.20
CA THR A 149 -13.97 -3.46 12.67
C THR A 149 -13.86 -3.60 11.15
N THR A 150 -13.12 -2.74 10.47
CA THR A 150 -13.00 -2.69 9.00
C THR A 150 -11.75 -3.41 8.54
N TRP A 151 -11.90 -4.23 7.51
CA TRP A 151 -10.80 -4.86 6.80
C TRP A 151 -10.55 -4.15 5.47
N TYR A 152 -9.30 -3.94 5.18
CA TYR A 152 -8.79 -3.40 3.92
C TYR A 152 -7.97 -4.48 3.24
N VAL A 153 -8.28 -4.79 1.99
CA VAL A 153 -7.59 -5.83 1.21
C VAL A 153 -6.99 -5.19 -0.03
N GLY A 154 -5.68 -5.30 -0.17
CA GLY A 154 -4.95 -4.88 -1.36
C GLY A 154 -4.46 -6.10 -2.13
N GLY A 155 -4.59 -6.07 -3.46
CA GLY A 155 -4.05 -7.09 -4.36
C GLY A 155 -3.30 -6.44 -5.53
N ILE A 156 -2.08 -6.90 -5.79
CA ILE A 156 -1.26 -6.48 -6.94
C ILE A 156 -0.72 -7.69 -7.68
N THR A 157 -0.48 -7.53 -8.98
CA THR A 157 0.21 -8.50 -9.82
C THR A 157 1.32 -7.80 -10.61
N ASN A 158 2.23 -8.58 -11.14
CA ASN A 158 3.26 -8.10 -12.06
C ASN A 158 2.68 -7.79 -13.46
N THR A 159 3.49 -7.84 -14.49
CA THR A 159 3.07 -7.61 -15.89
C THR A 159 2.12 -8.69 -16.45
N ASN A 160 1.83 -9.74 -15.69
CA ASN A 160 0.88 -10.80 -16.07
C ASN A 160 -0.45 -10.63 -15.33
N ALA A 161 -1.57 -10.61 -16.06
CA ALA A 161 -2.89 -10.64 -15.47
C ALA A 161 -3.17 -11.98 -14.78
N ARG A 162 -3.86 -11.95 -13.65
CA ARG A 162 -4.19 -13.16 -12.88
C ARG A 162 -5.62 -13.17 -12.39
N CYS A 163 -6.27 -14.31 -12.55
CA CYS A 163 -7.53 -14.59 -11.87
C CYS A 163 -7.21 -15.32 -10.55
N LEU A 164 -7.58 -14.71 -9.43
CA LEU A 164 -7.33 -15.25 -8.11
C LEU A 164 -8.65 -15.50 -7.37
N GLN A 165 -8.63 -16.45 -6.45
CA GLN A 165 -9.74 -16.71 -5.53
C GLN A 165 -9.29 -16.40 -4.11
N LEU A 166 -9.94 -15.43 -3.49
CA LEU A 166 -9.74 -15.04 -2.11
C LEU A 166 -10.73 -15.77 -1.21
N ASP A 167 -10.21 -16.53 -0.25
CA ASP A 167 -11.00 -17.09 0.84
C ASP A 167 -11.18 -16.03 1.93
N CYS A 168 -12.43 -15.73 2.27
CA CYS A 168 -12.76 -14.74 3.31
C CYS A 168 -12.73 -15.29 4.74
N SER A 169 -12.13 -16.45 4.98
CA SER A 169 -12.03 -17.10 6.30
C SER A 169 -11.32 -16.26 7.37
N PHE A 170 -10.61 -15.22 6.98
CA PHE A 170 -10.01 -14.25 7.90
C PHE A 170 -11.03 -13.32 8.59
N LEU A 171 -12.28 -13.27 8.10
CA LEU A 171 -13.35 -12.48 8.68
C LEU A 171 -13.93 -13.16 9.94
N SER A 172 -14.54 -12.37 10.83
CA SER A 172 -15.18 -12.90 12.03
C SER A 172 -16.44 -13.71 11.69
N SER A 173 -16.64 -14.82 12.41
CA SER A 173 -17.73 -15.77 12.17
C SER A 173 -19.12 -15.23 12.52
N ASP A 174 -19.19 -14.28 13.44
CA ASP A 174 -20.40 -13.68 13.99
C ASP A 174 -20.90 -12.45 13.22
N LYS A 175 -20.17 -12.04 12.17
CA LYS A 175 -20.45 -10.79 11.45
C LYS A 175 -20.76 -11.02 9.96
N LYS A 176 -21.62 -10.14 9.45
CA LYS A 176 -21.85 -9.97 8.02
C LYS A 176 -21.13 -8.68 7.59
N TYR A 177 -20.51 -8.71 6.43
CA TYR A 177 -19.75 -7.58 5.89
C TYR A 177 -20.34 -7.13 4.56
N ILE A 178 -20.13 -5.87 4.25
CA ILE A 178 -20.31 -5.33 2.89
C ILE A 178 -18.91 -5.04 2.37
N ALA A 179 -18.52 -5.71 1.30
CA ALA A 179 -17.28 -5.44 0.59
C ALA A 179 -17.55 -4.39 -0.49
N THR A 180 -16.78 -3.29 -0.46
CA THR A 180 -16.66 -2.37 -1.60
C THR A 180 -15.40 -2.75 -2.36
N ILE A 181 -15.55 -3.07 -3.64
CA ILE A 181 -14.51 -3.64 -4.48
C ILE A 181 -14.16 -2.64 -5.58
N TYR A 182 -12.89 -2.29 -5.67
CA TYR A 182 -12.32 -1.38 -6.64
C TYR A 182 -11.46 -2.19 -7.61
N THR A 183 -11.81 -2.19 -8.89
CA THR A 183 -11.06 -2.89 -9.95
C THR A 183 -10.86 -1.97 -11.13
N ASP A 184 -9.83 -2.21 -11.93
CA ASP A 184 -9.75 -1.55 -13.23
C ASP A 184 -10.97 -1.90 -14.07
N ASP A 185 -11.54 -0.91 -14.75
CA ASP A 185 -12.67 -1.12 -15.65
C ASP A 185 -12.16 -1.62 -16.99
N VAL A 186 -12.50 -2.86 -17.35
CA VAL A 186 -12.08 -3.48 -18.61
C VAL A 186 -12.77 -2.88 -19.84
N GLU A 187 -13.94 -2.25 -19.64
CA GLU A 187 -14.72 -1.62 -20.72
C GLU A 187 -14.28 -0.18 -20.97
N VAL A 188 -13.78 0.49 -19.90
CA VAL A 188 -13.38 1.89 -19.98
C VAL A 188 -11.94 2.04 -19.44
N PRO A 189 -10.92 1.93 -20.30
CA PRO A 189 -9.51 2.07 -19.88
C PRO A 189 -9.26 3.34 -19.08
N GLY A 190 -8.48 3.23 -18.02
CA GLY A 190 -8.14 4.36 -17.14
C GLY A 190 -9.25 4.76 -16.16
N LYS A 191 -10.27 3.94 -16.00
CA LYS A 191 -11.32 4.09 -14.98
C LYS A 191 -11.32 2.94 -14.00
N ILE A 192 -11.86 3.22 -12.81
CA ILE A 192 -12.10 2.23 -11.77
C ILE A 192 -13.60 1.88 -11.76
N LYS A 193 -13.87 0.59 -11.76
CA LYS A 193 -15.19 0.02 -11.50
C LYS A 193 -15.36 -0.23 -10.01
N ILE A 194 -16.39 0.36 -9.41
CA ILE A 194 -16.69 0.20 -7.99
C ILE A 194 -17.94 -0.67 -7.86
N THR A 195 -17.82 -1.76 -7.14
CA THR A 195 -18.95 -2.68 -6.90
C THR A 195 -19.07 -3.00 -5.41
N THR A 196 -20.26 -3.39 -4.97
CA THR A 196 -20.50 -3.81 -3.58
C THR A 196 -21.07 -5.22 -3.53
N ARG A 197 -20.65 -6.00 -2.52
CA ARG A 197 -21.15 -7.35 -2.27
C ARG A 197 -21.31 -7.60 -0.77
N LYS A 198 -22.37 -8.34 -0.40
CA LYS A 198 -22.49 -8.91 0.93
C LYS A 198 -21.59 -10.15 1.02
N ILE A 199 -20.77 -10.21 2.04
CA ILE A 199 -19.83 -11.32 2.25
C ILE A 199 -19.83 -11.80 3.72
N THR A 200 -19.38 -13.01 3.91
CA THR A 200 -19.16 -13.64 5.21
C THR A 200 -17.84 -14.41 5.18
N LEU A 201 -17.39 -14.95 6.30
CA LEU A 201 -16.20 -15.80 6.36
C LEU A 201 -16.25 -17.01 5.41
N LYS A 202 -17.44 -17.48 4.99
CA LYS A 202 -17.61 -18.61 4.05
C LYS A 202 -17.54 -18.18 2.58
N THR A 203 -17.43 -16.90 2.33
CA THR A 203 -17.42 -16.36 0.96
C THR A 203 -16.05 -16.61 0.31
N LYS A 204 -16.10 -17.06 -0.93
CA LYS A 204 -14.93 -17.09 -1.83
C LYS A 204 -15.14 -16.04 -2.92
N LEU A 205 -14.24 -15.08 -3.02
CA LEU A 205 -14.27 -14.02 -4.00
C LEU A 205 -13.31 -14.33 -5.13
N SER A 206 -13.83 -14.49 -6.35
CA SER A 206 -12.99 -14.52 -7.55
C SER A 206 -12.83 -13.10 -8.07
N PHE A 207 -11.61 -12.71 -8.39
CA PHE A 207 -11.29 -11.39 -8.92
C PHE A 207 -10.12 -11.47 -9.90
N MET A 208 -10.09 -10.50 -10.80
CA MET A 208 -9.03 -10.35 -11.78
C MET A 208 -8.08 -9.23 -11.34
N LEU A 209 -6.81 -9.55 -11.21
CA LEU A 209 -5.74 -8.55 -11.19
C LEU A 209 -5.32 -8.28 -12.63
N GLN A 210 -5.52 -7.08 -13.10
CA GLN A 210 -5.12 -6.68 -14.45
C GLN A 210 -3.60 -6.53 -14.51
N ARG A 211 -3.04 -6.85 -15.67
CA ARG A 211 -1.62 -6.60 -15.94
C ARG A 211 -1.31 -5.09 -15.83
N SER A 212 -0.20 -4.80 -15.27
CA SER A 212 0.35 -3.45 -15.19
C SER A 212 1.45 -3.25 -16.20
#